data_91de93b54318fe8e7eabf014df6b45cf
#
_entry.id   91de93b54318fe8e7eabf014df6b45cf
#
_cell.length_a   1.000
_cell.length_b   1.000
_cell.length_c   1.000
_cell.angle_alpha   90.00
_cell.angle_beta   90.00
_cell.angle_gamma   90.00
#
_symmetry.space_group_name_H-M   'P 1'
#
loop_
_entity.id
_entity.type
_entity.pdbx_description
1 polymer ?
#
loop_
_entity_poly.entity_id
_entity_poly.type
_entity_poly.pdbx_seq_one_letter_code
_entity_poly.pdbx_strand_id
1 'polypeptide(L)'
;FSTYLQEAKEGLQDEIDTFIASFAADSNAKINSKSTAVSASNVLGYIDECVDELYANNVKASTQIVISASPKFCRLVKTAYRNLDTDNHGLLANGLMGTYDGKKLKMTNNVYRAKESNVEWEYIQIKTQRAIAFAKPYVHTEPYRENKKWEDIINGYVLYGGVLARPKEMVTLKV
;
A
#
# COMPACT_ATOMS: atom_id res chain seq x y z
N PHE A 1 13.24 -26.72 5.85
CA PHE A 1 12.33 -26.80 4.69
C PHE A 1 11.15 -25.84 4.84
N SER A 2 10.47 -25.80 5.98
CA SER A 2 9.35 -24.91 6.25
C SER A 2 9.72 -23.41 6.14
N THR A 3 10.93 -23.03 6.56
CA THR A 3 11.43 -21.66 6.50
C THR A 3 11.54 -21.16 5.05
N TYR A 4 12.10 -21.97 4.15
CA TYR A 4 12.21 -21.60 2.72
C TYR A 4 10.85 -21.45 2.03
N LEU A 5 9.88 -22.29 2.38
CA LEU A 5 8.51 -22.15 1.90
C LEU A 5 7.84 -20.87 2.40
N GLN A 6 8.13 -20.50 3.63
CA GLN A 6 7.63 -19.26 4.21
C GLN A 6 8.23 -18.04 3.50
N GLU A 7 9.54 -18.02 3.28
CA GLU A 7 10.23 -16.96 2.54
C GLU A 7 9.72 -16.84 1.10
N ALA A 8 9.50 -17.96 0.40
CA ALA A 8 8.93 -17.94 -0.94
C ALA A 8 7.50 -17.36 -0.96
N LYS A 9 6.69 -17.67 0.04
CA LYS A 9 5.35 -17.14 0.21
C LYS A 9 5.35 -15.63 0.46
N GLU A 10 6.26 -15.17 1.30
CA GLU A 10 6.46 -13.75 1.61
C GLU A 10 6.91 -12.98 0.36
N GLY A 11 7.86 -13.54 -0.43
CA GLY A 11 8.27 -12.95 -1.70
C GLY A 11 7.13 -12.81 -2.72
N LEU A 12 6.28 -13.84 -2.84
CA LEU A 12 5.08 -13.76 -3.69
C LEU A 12 4.08 -12.72 -3.20
N GLN A 13 3.94 -12.56 -1.89
CA GLN A 13 3.07 -11.55 -1.31
C GLN A 13 3.62 -10.13 -1.57
N ASP A 14 4.92 -9.94 -1.48
CA ASP A 14 5.58 -8.66 -1.77
C ASP A 14 5.39 -8.24 -3.23
N GLU A 15 5.46 -9.18 -4.17
CA GLU A 15 5.15 -8.92 -5.58
C GLU A 15 3.69 -8.46 -5.79
N ILE A 16 2.75 -9.11 -5.13
CA ILE A 16 1.34 -8.73 -5.18
C ILE A 16 1.13 -7.33 -4.57
N ASP A 17 1.75 -7.05 -3.44
CA ASP A 17 1.63 -5.75 -2.77
C ASP A 17 2.27 -4.63 -3.63
N THR A 18 3.39 -4.91 -4.30
CA THR A 18 4.02 -4.00 -5.26
C THR A 18 3.13 -3.76 -6.48
N PHE A 19 2.48 -4.80 -7.01
CA PHE A 19 1.50 -4.66 -8.08
C PHE A 19 0.32 -3.77 -7.67
N ILE A 20 -0.22 -3.95 -6.47
CA ILE A 20 -1.30 -3.10 -5.94
C ILE A 20 -0.80 -1.65 -5.73
N ALA A 21 0.44 -1.48 -5.29
CA ALA A 21 1.03 -0.16 -5.12
C ALA A 21 1.21 0.59 -6.46
N SER A 22 1.45 -0.13 -7.57
CA SER A 22 1.62 0.48 -8.90
C SER A 22 0.39 1.25 -9.39
N PHE A 23 -0.81 0.90 -8.92
CA PHE A 23 -2.04 1.67 -9.23
C PHE A 23 -2.00 3.12 -8.72
N ALA A 24 -1.07 3.46 -7.83
CA ALA A 24 -0.85 4.86 -7.41
C ALA A 24 -0.48 5.79 -8.56
N ALA A 25 0.17 5.25 -9.59
CA ALA A 25 0.58 5.99 -10.79
C ALA A 25 -0.28 5.65 -12.03
N ASP A 26 -1.43 4.99 -11.84
CA ASP A 26 -2.36 4.69 -12.94
C ASP A 26 -2.82 5.99 -13.62
N SER A 27 -3.00 5.96 -14.93
CA SER A 27 -3.45 7.11 -15.73
C SER A 27 -4.81 7.67 -15.31
N ASN A 28 -5.65 6.84 -14.69
CA ASN A 28 -6.96 7.22 -14.18
C ASN A 28 -6.90 7.65 -12.71
N ALA A 29 -5.76 7.47 -12.02
CA ALA A 29 -5.62 7.88 -10.64
C ALA A 29 -5.51 9.40 -10.52
N LYS A 30 -6.19 9.97 -9.55
CA LYS A 30 -6.04 11.38 -9.22
C LYS A 30 -4.74 11.58 -8.43
N ILE A 31 -3.79 12.30 -9.01
CA ILE A 31 -2.48 12.55 -8.39
C ILE A 31 -2.43 14.00 -7.89
N ASN A 32 -2.22 14.15 -6.58
CA ASN A 32 -1.94 15.43 -5.93
C ASN A 32 -0.42 15.55 -5.71
N SER A 33 0.24 16.30 -6.60
CA SER A 33 1.69 16.51 -6.54
C SER A 33 2.03 17.71 -5.65
N LYS A 34 3.01 17.54 -4.77
CA LYS A 34 3.53 18.61 -3.92
C LYS A 34 4.94 19.01 -4.35
N SER A 35 5.16 20.29 -4.56
CA SER A 35 6.48 20.84 -4.88
C SER A 35 7.38 21.01 -3.66
N THR A 36 6.78 21.10 -2.48
CA THR A 36 7.49 21.27 -1.20
C THR A 36 7.70 19.92 -0.55
N ALA A 37 8.92 19.65 -0.10
CA ALA A 37 9.25 18.43 0.61
C ALA A 37 8.37 18.22 1.84
N VAL A 38 7.98 16.99 2.09
CA VAL A 38 7.16 16.62 3.25
C VAL A 38 7.96 16.76 4.54
N SER A 39 7.38 17.46 5.50
CA SER A 39 7.89 17.67 6.85
C SER A 39 6.80 17.40 7.88
N ALA A 40 7.16 17.31 9.15
CA ALA A 40 6.18 17.14 10.22
C ALA A 40 5.18 18.30 10.32
N SER A 41 5.51 19.48 9.80
CA SER A 41 4.62 20.65 9.84
C SER A 41 3.55 20.67 8.76
N ASN A 42 3.79 20.01 7.61
CA ASN A 42 2.88 20.08 6.46
C ASN A 42 2.21 18.74 6.10
N VAL A 43 2.71 17.61 6.65
CA VAL A 43 2.23 16.27 6.31
C VAL A 43 0.74 16.08 6.56
N LEU A 44 0.21 16.59 7.66
CA LEU A 44 -1.20 16.47 8.01
C LEU A 44 -2.08 17.26 7.05
N GLY A 45 -1.68 18.51 6.73
CA GLY A 45 -2.38 19.33 5.76
C GLY A 45 -2.46 18.67 4.37
N TYR A 46 -1.39 18.00 3.94
CA TYR A 46 -1.38 17.28 2.67
C TYR A 46 -2.31 16.06 2.66
N ILE A 47 -2.41 15.35 3.80
CA ILE A 47 -3.37 14.26 3.94
C ILE A 47 -4.80 14.81 3.91
N ASP A 48 -5.07 15.88 4.64
CA ASP A 48 -6.40 16.48 4.73
C ASP A 48 -6.88 16.98 3.36
N GLU A 49 -6.02 17.65 2.58
CA GLU A 49 -6.35 18.05 1.21
C GLU A 49 -6.76 16.85 0.30
N CYS A 50 -6.03 15.73 0.41
CA CYS A 50 -6.37 14.52 -0.35
C CYS A 50 -7.69 13.90 0.12
N VAL A 51 -7.98 13.96 1.41
CA VAL A 51 -9.24 13.46 1.98
C VAL A 51 -10.41 14.37 1.59
N ASP A 52 -10.23 15.67 1.60
CA ASP A 52 -11.24 16.64 1.13
C ASP A 52 -11.58 16.39 -0.35
N GLU A 53 -10.59 16.04 -1.15
CA GLU A 53 -10.81 15.68 -2.55
C GLU A 53 -11.63 14.38 -2.71
N LEU A 54 -11.43 13.38 -1.84
CA LEU A 54 -12.28 12.20 -1.80
C LEU A 54 -13.73 12.55 -1.43
N TYR A 55 -13.94 13.43 -0.47
CA TYR A 55 -15.28 13.88 -0.10
C TYR A 55 -15.94 14.72 -1.20
N ALA A 56 -15.17 15.55 -1.90
CA ALA A 56 -15.65 16.27 -3.09
C ALA A 56 -16.10 15.30 -4.21
N ASN A 57 -15.52 14.11 -4.28
CA ASN A 57 -15.93 13.04 -5.19
C ASN A 57 -17.11 12.20 -4.67
N ASN A 58 -17.84 12.69 -3.67
CA ASN A 58 -19.00 12.03 -3.02
C ASN A 58 -18.69 10.71 -2.30
N VAL A 59 -17.46 10.51 -1.81
CA VAL A 59 -17.17 9.41 -0.89
C VAL A 59 -17.88 9.71 0.43
N LYS A 60 -18.67 8.75 0.91
CA LYS A 60 -19.41 8.92 2.16
C LYS A 60 -18.47 8.94 3.37
N ALA A 61 -18.69 9.82 4.32
CA ALA A 61 -17.90 9.91 5.56
C ALA A 61 -17.89 8.61 6.38
N SER A 62 -18.93 7.77 6.24
CA SER A 62 -18.98 6.44 6.86
C SER A 62 -18.10 5.40 6.19
N THR A 63 -17.54 5.69 5.00
CA THR A 63 -16.68 4.75 4.28
C THR A 63 -15.27 4.76 4.88
N GLN A 64 -14.77 3.58 5.21
CA GLN A 64 -13.42 3.45 5.74
C GLN A 64 -12.37 3.86 4.70
N ILE A 65 -11.63 4.91 4.99
CA ILE A 65 -10.47 5.35 4.20
C ILE A 65 -9.21 4.71 4.79
N VAL A 66 -8.33 4.26 3.90
CA VAL A 66 -7.03 3.67 4.24
C VAL A 66 -5.94 4.49 3.57
N ILE A 67 -4.96 4.90 4.36
CA ILE A 67 -3.76 5.59 3.93
C ILE A 67 -2.61 4.57 3.91
N SER A 68 -2.11 4.23 2.73
CA SER A 68 -0.95 3.32 2.59
C SER A 68 0.29 4.16 2.33
N ALA A 69 1.22 4.13 3.26
CA ALA A 69 2.36 5.05 3.28
C ALA A 69 3.68 4.35 3.63
N SER A 70 4.79 4.95 3.21
CA SER A 70 6.14 4.49 3.54
C SER A 70 6.44 4.67 5.04
N PRO A 71 7.40 3.91 5.59
CA PRO A 71 7.84 4.08 6.97
C PRO A 71 8.33 5.49 7.28
N LYS A 72 9.00 6.14 6.30
CA LYS A 72 9.47 7.52 6.43
C LYS A 72 8.31 8.50 6.59
N PHE A 73 7.30 8.36 5.74
CA PHE A 73 6.08 9.19 5.80
C PHE A 73 5.31 8.94 7.10
N CYS A 74 5.10 7.68 7.49
CA CYS A 74 4.45 7.32 8.75
C CYS A 74 5.15 7.92 9.97
N ARG A 75 6.49 7.96 9.97
CA ARG A 75 7.26 8.61 11.04
C ARG A 75 6.99 10.12 11.11
N LEU A 76 6.87 10.80 9.97
CA LEU A 76 6.52 12.23 9.93
C LEU A 76 5.11 12.47 10.47
N VAL A 77 4.15 11.65 10.07
CA VAL A 77 2.78 11.71 10.59
C VAL A 77 2.77 11.50 12.11
N LYS A 78 3.50 10.50 12.60
CA LYS A 78 3.63 10.22 14.05
C LYS A 78 4.26 11.40 14.79
N THR A 79 5.25 12.07 14.21
CA THR A 79 5.89 13.25 14.81
C THR A 79 4.93 14.45 14.83
N ALA A 80 4.16 14.65 13.77
CA ALA A 80 3.17 15.70 13.66
C ALA A 80 1.97 15.47 14.59
N TYR A 81 1.55 14.23 14.74
CA TYR A 81 0.38 13.83 15.53
C TYR A 81 0.79 12.90 16.67
N ARG A 82 1.25 13.50 17.77
CA ARG A 82 1.81 12.78 18.94
C ARG A 82 0.88 11.77 19.60
N ASN A 83 -0.41 11.85 19.35
CA ASN A 83 -1.45 11.00 19.96
C ASN A 83 -2.04 9.97 18.99
N LEU A 84 -1.31 9.57 17.95
CA LEU A 84 -1.71 8.38 17.20
C LEU A 84 -1.77 7.20 18.15
N ASP A 85 -2.97 6.68 18.35
CA ASP A 85 -3.21 5.54 19.21
C ASP A 85 -2.56 4.29 18.59
N THR A 86 -1.40 3.92 19.11
CA THR A 86 -0.61 2.76 18.67
C THR A 86 -0.62 1.62 19.67
N ASP A 87 -1.39 1.73 20.76
CA ASP A 87 -1.39 0.73 21.84
C ASP A 87 -2.06 -0.60 21.45
N ASN A 88 -2.64 -0.67 20.26
CA ASN A 88 -3.28 -1.89 19.79
C ASN A 88 -2.26 -2.83 19.10
N HIS A 89 -1.68 -3.75 19.83
CA HIS A 89 -0.69 -4.72 19.34
C HIS A 89 -1.17 -5.54 18.12
N GLY A 90 -2.46 -5.87 18.05
CA GLY A 90 -3.05 -6.57 16.90
C GLY A 90 -3.01 -5.75 15.60
N LEU A 91 -3.17 -4.44 15.72
CA LEU A 91 -3.07 -3.52 14.58
C LEU A 91 -1.63 -3.37 14.11
N LEU A 92 -0.67 -3.33 15.04
CA LEU A 92 0.75 -3.26 14.73
C LEU A 92 1.24 -4.51 13.99
N ALA A 93 0.77 -5.70 14.38
CA ALA A 93 1.10 -6.96 13.73
C ALA A 93 0.67 -7.00 12.25
N ASN A 94 -0.37 -6.27 11.88
CA ASN A 94 -0.86 -6.16 10.50
C ASN A 94 -0.28 -4.95 9.73
N GLY A 95 0.79 -4.34 10.24
CA GLY A 95 1.39 -3.14 9.66
C GLY A 95 0.53 -1.87 9.81
N LEU A 96 -0.52 -1.91 10.62
CA LEU A 96 -1.33 -0.75 10.90
C LEU A 96 -0.65 0.10 11.98
N MET A 97 -0.38 1.37 11.66
CA MET A 97 0.26 2.33 12.58
C MET A 97 -0.72 2.99 13.55
N GLY A 98 -2.02 2.84 13.30
CA GLY A 98 -3.08 3.48 14.07
C GLY A 98 -4.10 4.18 13.18
N THR A 99 -4.81 5.13 13.75
CA THR A 99 -5.81 5.92 13.03
C THR A 99 -5.46 7.40 13.08
N TYR A 100 -5.67 8.08 11.97
CA TYR A 100 -5.62 9.53 11.86
C TYR A 100 -7.01 10.03 11.49
N ASP A 101 -7.65 10.77 12.37
CA ASP A 101 -9.00 11.29 12.20
C ASP A 101 -9.99 10.21 11.66
N GLY A 102 -10.02 9.04 12.31
CA GLY A 102 -10.86 7.91 11.94
C GLY A 102 -10.41 7.13 10.69
N LYS A 103 -9.34 7.56 10.00
CA LYS A 103 -8.81 6.91 8.81
C LYS A 103 -7.66 5.97 9.20
N LYS A 104 -7.62 4.77 8.63
CA LYS A 104 -6.56 3.78 8.94
C LYS A 104 -5.25 4.16 8.26
N LEU A 105 -4.18 4.31 9.04
CA LEU A 105 -2.83 4.49 8.53
C LEU A 105 -2.10 3.15 8.51
N LYS A 106 -1.79 2.65 7.31
CA LYS A 106 -1.06 1.40 7.08
C LYS A 106 0.36 1.72 6.61
N MET A 107 1.35 1.21 7.33
CA MET A 107 2.74 1.28 6.93
C MET A 107 3.06 0.13 5.96
N THR A 108 3.70 0.43 4.85
CA THR A 108 4.21 -0.57 3.89
C THR A 108 5.51 -0.10 3.27
N ASN A 109 6.42 -1.05 3.02
CA ASN A 109 7.64 -0.77 2.26
C ASN A 109 7.39 -0.75 0.75
N ASN A 110 6.32 -1.41 0.30
CA ASN A 110 5.94 -1.58 -1.10
C ASN A 110 5.13 -0.38 -1.62
N VAL A 111 5.65 0.83 -1.38
CA VAL A 111 5.09 2.07 -1.93
C VAL A 111 5.66 2.28 -3.31
N TYR A 112 4.82 2.68 -4.28
CA TYR A 112 5.30 3.00 -5.60
C TYR A 112 6.23 4.22 -5.56
N ARG A 113 7.40 4.09 -6.19
CA ARG A 113 8.40 5.14 -6.30
C ARG A 113 8.80 5.33 -7.75
N ALA A 114 8.94 6.58 -8.16
CA ALA A 114 9.44 6.92 -9.48
C ALA A 114 10.52 8.00 -9.38
N LYS A 115 11.54 7.90 -10.22
CA LYS A 115 12.58 8.91 -10.35
C LYS A 115 12.22 9.83 -11.52
N GLU A 116 12.02 11.10 -11.22
CA GLU A 116 11.82 12.14 -12.21
C GLU A 116 12.86 13.24 -12.00
N SER A 117 13.61 13.58 -13.04
CA SER A 117 14.64 14.64 -12.99
C SER A 117 15.64 14.50 -11.83
N ASN A 118 16.12 13.29 -11.55
CA ASN A 118 17.00 12.92 -10.42
C ASN A 118 16.38 13.07 -9.01
N VAL A 119 15.10 13.34 -8.89
CA VAL A 119 14.37 13.36 -7.62
C VAL A 119 13.57 12.06 -7.52
N GLU A 120 13.67 11.38 -6.39
CA GLU A 120 12.85 10.20 -6.09
C GLU A 120 11.56 10.64 -5.41
N TRP A 121 10.44 10.31 -6.06
CA TRP A 121 9.10 10.62 -5.60
C TRP A 121 8.44 9.38 -5.01
N GLU A 122 7.80 9.54 -3.86
CA GLU A 122 6.96 8.51 -3.25
C GLU A 122 5.48 8.81 -3.52
N TYR A 123 4.74 7.76 -3.84
CA TYR A 123 3.30 7.83 -4.15
C TYR A 123 2.49 7.20 -3.04
N ILE A 124 1.98 8.03 -2.14
CA ILE A 124 1.17 7.61 -0.99
C ILE A 124 -0.28 7.44 -1.43
N GLN A 125 -0.84 6.25 -1.26
CA GLN A 125 -2.22 5.97 -1.65
C GLN A 125 -3.18 6.29 -0.50
N ILE A 126 -4.17 7.13 -0.78
CA ILE A 126 -5.28 7.44 0.11
C ILE A 126 -6.55 6.97 -0.61
N LYS A 127 -7.14 5.88 -0.13
CA LYS A 127 -8.18 5.16 -0.87
C LYS A 127 -9.21 4.50 0.02
N THR A 128 -10.38 4.24 -0.55
CA THR A 128 -11.36 3.33 0.05
C THR A 128 -10.99 1.88 -0.29
N GLN A 129 -11.53 0.92 0.46
CA GLN A 129 -11.32 -0.51 0.17
C GLN A 129 -11.88 -0.94 -1.19
N ARG A 130 -12.82 -0.17 -1.76
CA ARG A 130 -13.49 -0.48 -3.02
C ARG A 130 -12.84 0.17 -4.24
N ALA A 131 -11.81 0.99 -4.03
CA ALA A 131 -11.14 1.71 -5.11
C ALA A 131 -10.46 0.77 -6.10
N ILE A 132 -9.79 -0.27 -5.58
CA ILE A 132 -9.09 -1.29 -6.38
C ILE A 132 -9.84 -2.60 -6.28
N ALA A 133 -10.20 -3.17 -7.42
CA ALA A 133 -10.67 -4.55 -7.52
C ALA A 133 -9.47 -5.46 -7.76
N PHE A 134 -9.30 -6.45 -6.91
CA PHE A 134 -8.20 -7.42 -6.97
C PHE A 134 -8.76 -8.83 -6.91
N ALA A 135 -8.25 -9.71 -7.75
CA ALA A 135 -8.59 -11.12 -7.77
C ALA A 135 -7.33 -11.97 -7.78
N LYS A 136 -7.36 -13.04 -7.00
CA LYS A 136 -6.32 -14.07 -6.93
C LYS A 136 -6.98 -15.45 -7.11
N PRO A 137 -7.37 -15.77 -8.35
CA PRO A 137 -8.19 -16.94 -8.62
C PRO A 137 -7.48 -18.26 -8.40
N TYR A 138 -6.16 -18.31 -8.53
CA TYR A 138 -5.43 -19.55 -8.53
C TYR A 138 -4.11 -19.47 -7.78
N VAL A 139 -3.90 -20.43 -6.90
CA VAL A 139 -2.64 -20.67 -6.19
C VAL A 139 -2.36 -22.17 -6.33
N HIS A 140 -1.25 -22.52 -6.94
CA HIS A 140 -0.85 -23.90 -7.14
C HIS A 140 0.56 -24.13 -6.62
N THR A 141 0.76 -25.24 -5.92
CA THR A 141 2.07 -25.64 -5.43
C THR A 141 2.19 -27.15 -5.59
N GLU A 142 3.18 -27.61 -6.32
CA GLU A 142 3.47 -29.02 -6.55
C GLU A 142 4.87 -29.38 -6.10
N PRO A 143 5.03 -30.46 -5.32
CA PRO A 143 6.33 -31.09 -5.13
C PRO A 143 6.72 -31.84 -6.40
N TYR A 144 7.93 -31.62 -6.88
CA TYR A 144 8.49 -32.31 -8.04
C TYR A 144 9.85 -32.89 -7.68
N ARG A 145 10.07 -34.16 -8.04
CA ARG A 145 11.37 -34.81 -7.89
C ARG A 145 12.06 -34.89 -9.24
N GLU A 146 13.25 -34.33 -9.34
CA GLU A 146 14.01 -34.38 -10.58
C GLU A 146 14.61 -35.79 -10.81
N ASN A 147 14.39 -36.35 -12.01
CA ASN A 147 14.82 -37.71 -12.35
C ASN A 147 16.34 -37.86 -12.45
N LYS A 148 17.08 -36.78 -12.63
CA LYS A 148 18.54 -36.79 -12.84
C LYS A 148 19.36 -36.40 -11.62
N LYS A 149 18.69 -35.86 -10.60
CA LYS A 149 19.33 -35.42 -9.35
C LYS A 149 18.48 -35.87 -8.16
N TRP A 150 19.15 -36.14 -7.03
CA TRP A 150 18.47 -36.47 -5.77
C TRP A 150 18.01 -35.19 -5.04
N GLU A 151 17.21 -34.40 -5.73
CA GLU A 151 16.71 -33.13 -5.23
C GLU A 151 15.19 -33.13 -5.27
N ASP A 152 14.56 -32.71 -4.18
CA ASP A 152 13.12 -32.46 -4.14
C ASP A 152 12.90 -30.97 -4.40
N ILE A 153 12.23 -30.66 -5.51
CA ILE A 153 11.93 -29.30 -5.95
C ILE A 153 10.45 -29.03 -5.67
N ILE A 154 10.15 -27.84 -5.18
CA ILE A 154 8.78 -27.37 -5.06
C ILE A 154 8.56 -26.26 -6.08
N ASN A 155 7.66 -26.51 -7.00
CA ASN A 155 7.19 -25.53 -7.96
C ASN A 155 5.86 -24.95 -7.50
N GLY A 156 5.74 -23.63 -7.59
CA GLY A 156 4.50 -22.97 -7.28
C GLY A 156 4.31 -21.72 -8.14
N TYR A 157 3.06 -21.41 -8.44
CA TYR A 157 2.71 -20.17 -9.09
C TYR A 157 1.41 -19.60 -8.52
N VAL A 158 1.30 -18.31 -8.61
CA VAL A 158 0.11 -17.55 -8.22
C VAL A 158 -0.36 -16.75 -9.42
N LEU A 159 -1.62 -16.94 -9.80
CA LEU A 159 -2.27 -16.11 -10.79
C LEU A 159 -3.02 -15.00 -10.05
N TYR A 160 -2.76 -13.76 -10.39
CA TYR A 160 -3.45 -12.62 -9.82
C TYR A 160 -3.67 -11.53 -10.87
N GLY A 161 -4.60 -10.65 -10.60
CA GLY A 161 -4.88 -9.50 -11.45
C GLY A 161 -5.68 -8.47 -10.68
N GLY A 162 -5.66 -7.24 -11.16
CA GLY A 162 -6.39 -6.16 -10.53
C GLY A 162 -6.62 -5.00 -11.48
N VAL A 163 -7.49 -4.11 -11.08
CA VAL A 163 -7.81 -2.89 -11.81
C VAL A 163 -8.26 -1.81 -10.84
N LEU A 164 -7.96 -0.56 -11.17
CA LEU A 164 -8.52 0.59 -10.49
C LEU A 164 -10.00 0.73 -10.90
N ALA A 165 -10.88 0.07 -10.13
CA ALA A 165 -12.31 -0.03 -10.46
C ALA A 165 -13.06 1.28 -10.21
N ARG A 166 -12.61 2.06 -9.23
CA ARG A 166 -13.23 3.33 -8.84
C ARG A 166 -12.19 4.44 -8.67
N PRO A 167 -11.77 5.07 -9.78
CA PRO A 167 -10.73 6.12 -9.74
C PRO A 167 -11.08 7.29 -8.81
N LYS A 168 -12.36 7.63 -8.69
CA LYS A 168 -12.86 8.72 -7.81
C LYS A 168 -12.75 8.40 -6.31
N GLU A 169 -12.56 7.14 -5.94
CA GLU A 169 -12.41 6.69 -4.56
C GLU A 169 -10.93 6.50 -4.15
N MET A 170 -9.99 6.95 -4.97
CA MET A 170 -8.57 6.95 -4.69
C MET A 170 -7.93 8.28 -5.08
N VAL A 171 -7.14 8.83 -4.17
CA VAL A 171 -6.27 9.98 -4.41
C VAL A 171 -4.85 9.57 -4.05
N THR A 172 -3.91 9.89 -4.90
CA THR A 172 -2.50 9.64 -4.67
C THR A 172 -1.79 10.93 -4.33
N LEU A 173 -1.11 10.96 -3.20
CA LEU A 173 -0.24 12.05 -2.81
C LEU A 173 1.18 11.76 -3.31
N LYS A 174 1.67 12.58 -4.24
CA LYS A 174 3.03 12.49 -4.77
C LYS A 174 3.93 13.46 -4.00
N VAL A 175 4.95 12.94 -3.32
CA VAL A 175 5.83 13.66 -2.40
C VAL A 175 7.29 13.21 -2.51
#